data_27cba5e14f126275a7970c49f0afb9a1
#
_entry.id   27cba5e14f126275a7970c49f0afb9a1
#
_cell.length_a   1.000
_cell.length_b   1.000
_cell.length_c   1.000
_cell.angle_alpha   90.00
_cell.angle_beta   90.00
_cell.angle_gamma   90.00
#
_symmetry.space_group_name_H-M   'P 1'
#
loop_
_entity.id
_entity.type
_entity.pdbx_description
1 polymer ?
#
loop_
_entity_poly.entity_id
_entity_poly.type
_entity_poly.pdbx_seq_one_letter_code
_entity_poly.pdbx_strand_id
1 'polypeptide(L)'
;MRYWLIKSEPTTYGIEHMARDKKTAWGGVRNYQARNFMRDHMKVGDRAFFYHSNCDEPGITGIVEVSAPAYPDATQFDKKSPYYDAASKKDEPRWLNVDFRFVKKTPLVSLAELRRHKALSKMRLLQPGNRLSITPVDPAEWDYIVRKLM
;
A
#
# COMPACT_ATOMS: atom_id res chain seq x y z
N MET A 1 2.03 -2.30 16.77
CA MET A 1 1.37 -2.08 15.47
C MET A 1 2.18 -1.12 14.63
N ARG A 2 2.38 -1.46 13.36
CA ARG A 2 3.02 -0.57 12.39
C ARG A 2 1.99 0.02 11.45
N TYR A 3 2.35 1.14 10.84
CA TYR A 3 1.49 1.85 9.89
C TYR A 3 2.19 1.95 8.54
N TRP A 4 1.39 1.87 7.50
CA TRP A 4 1.85 1.80 6.11
C TRP A 4 1.03 2.73 5.23
N LEU A 5 1.53 2.99 4.04
CA LEU A 5 0.78 3.61 2.95
C LEU A 5 0.96 2.73 1.73
N ILE A 6 -0.15 2.37 1.10
CA ILE A 6 -0.13 1.57 -0.13
C ILE A 6 -0.72 2.37 -1.26
N LYS A 7 -0.05 2.36 -2.41
CA LYS A 7 -0.44 3.13 -3.58
C LYS A 7 -1.14 2.26 -4.59
N SER A 8 -2.23 2.76 -5.15
CA SER A 8 -2.94 2.12 -6.25
C SER A 8 -3.47 3.16 -7.21
N GLU A 9 -3.49 2.84 -8.51
CA GLU A 9 -4.14 3.68 -9.50
C GLU A 9 -5.66 3.43 -9.44
N PRO A 10 -6.48 4.49 -9.28
CA PRO A 10 -7.93 4.30 -9.08
C PRO A 10 -8.65 3.67 -10.27
N THR A 11 -8.11 3.81 -11.48
CA THR A 11 -8.66 3.14 -12.67
C THR A 11 -8.41 1.65 -12.68
N THR A 12 -7.36 1.20 -12.02
CA THR A 12 -7.03 -0.22 -11.87
C THR A 12 -7.71 -0.82 -10.64
N TYR A 13 -7.48 -0.22 -9.48
CA TYR A 13 -8.09 -0.65 -8.22
C TYR A 13 -8.16 0.50 -7.24
N GLY A 14 -9.33 1.13 -7.12
CA GLY A 14 -9.55 2.27 -6.22
C GLY A 14 -10.24 1.88 -4.93
N ILE A 15 -10.43 2.88 -4.06
CA ILE A 15 -11.07 2.66 -2.76
C ILE A 15 -12.51 2.14 -2.91
N GLU A 16 -13.22 2.51 -3.98
CA GLU A 16 -14.57 2.00 -4.24
C GLU A 16 -14.56 0.50 -4.51
N HIS A 17 -13.56 0.02 -5.25
CA HIS A 17 -13.37 -1.41 -5.48
C HIS A 17 -13.06 -2.14 -4.16
N MET A 18 -12.21 -1.54 -3.33
CA MET A 18 -11.84 -2.09 -2.03
C MET A 18 -13.05 -2.18 -1.09
N ALA A 19 -13.90 -1.15 -1.08
CA ALA A 19 -15.13 -1.11 -0.29
C ALA A 19 -16.13 -2.19 -0.74
N ARG A 20 -16.23 -2.40 -2.06
CA ARG A 20 -17.09 -3.43 -2.65
C ARG A 20 -16.60 -4.83 -2.31
N ASP A 21 -15.30 -5.07 -2.49
CA ASP A 21 -14.68 -6.39 -2.33
C ASP A 21 -14.48 -6.75 -0.86
N LYS A 22 -14.37 -5.75 0.02
CA LYS A 22 -14.13 -5.85 1.47
C LYS A 22 -12.77 -6.43 1.84
N LYS A 23 -12.17 -7.25 0.99
CA LYS A 23 -10.87 -7.88 1.19
C LYS A 23 -10.24 -8.12 -0.17
N THR A 24 -8.92 -7.95 -0.26
CA THR A 24 -8.20 -8.20 -1.50
C THR A 24 -6.78 -8.69 -1.23
N ALA A 25 -6.26 -9.50 -2.14
CA ALA A 25 -4.86 -9.88 -2.16
C ALA A 25 -4.05 -8.78 -2.85
N TRP A 26 -3.08 -8.20 -2.14
CA TRP A 26 -2.20 -7.17 -2.67
C TRP A 26 -0.98 -7.84 -3.27
N GLY A 27 -0.99 -8.00 -4.59
CA GLY A 27 0.05 -8.70 -5.33
C GLY A 27 0.59 -7.86 -6.48
N GLY A 28 1.39 -8.50 -7.34
CA GLY A 28 2.01 -7.81 -8.45
C GLY A 28 3.14 -6.87 -8.04
N VAL A 29 3.56 -6.90 -6.79
CA VAL A 29 4.67 -6.10 -6.29
C VAL A 29 5.98 -6.67 -6.81
N ARG A 30 6.74 -5.88 -7.57
CA ARG A 30 7.99 -6.31 -8.23
C ARG A 30 9.16 -5.40 -7.88
N ASN A 31 9.13 -4.83 -6.67
CA ASN A 31 10.22 -4.07 -6.09
C ASN A 31 10.70 -4.79 -4.84
N TYR A 32 12.00 -5.04 -4.74
CA TYR A 32 12.56 -5.82 -3.63
C TYR A 32 12.39 -5.13 -2.27
N GLN A 33 12.48 -3.81 -2.22
CA GLN A 33 12.31 -3.08 -0.97
C GLN A 33 10.86 -3.20 -0.47
N ALA A 34 9.89 -3.02 -1.35
CA ALA A 34 8.49 -3.20 -1.00
C ALA A 34 8.19 -4.64 -0.59
N ARG A 35 8.75 -5.63 -1.34
CA ARG A 35 8.63 -7.05 -0.99
C ARG A 35 9.20 -7.33 0.40
N ASN A 36 10.33 -6.73 0.74
CA ASN A 36 10.96 -6.93 2.05
C ASN A 36 10.10 -6.36 3.18
N PHE A 37 9.42 -5.23 2.98
CA PHE A 37 8.45 -4.72 3.94
C PHE A 37 7.32 -5.73 4.16
N MET A 38 6.79 -6.31 3.09
CA MET A 38 5.72 -7.30 3.17
C MET A 38 6.17 -8.56 3.92
N ARG A 39 7.35 -9.05 3.62
CA ARG A 39 7.90 -10.28 4.20
C ARG A 39 8.31 -10.12 5.66
N ASP A 40 9.04 -9.03 5.97
CA ASP A 40 9.78 -8.92 7.21
C ASP A 40 9.11 -8.03 8.25
N HIS A 41 8.23 -7.11 7.84
CA HIS A 41 7.72 -6.06 8.73
C HIS A 41 6.21 -5.96 8.82
N MET A 42 5.47 -6.27 7.75
CA MET A 42 4.01 -6.22 7.80
C MET A 42 3.44 -7.40 8.58
N LYS A 43 2.54 -7.08 9.53
CA LYS A 43 1.90 -8.08 10.37
C LYS A 43 0.39 -7.89 10.37
N VAL A 44 -0.33 -8.97 10.60
CA VAL A 44 -1.79 -8.94 10.76
C VAL A 44 -2.16 -7.92 11.83
N GLY A 45 -3.10 -7.06 11.51
CA GLY A 45 -3.53 -5.96 12.37
C GLY A 45 -2.86 -4.62 12.07
N ASP A 46 -1.77 -4.60 11.32
CA ASP A 46 -1.16 -3.36 10.86
C ASP A 46 -2.15 -2.62 9.95
N ARG A 47 -2.19 -1.30 10.04
CA ARG A 47 -3.07 -0.47 9.23
C ARG A 47 -2.30 0.28 8.17
N ALA A 48 -2.99 0.56 7.05
CA ALA A 48 -2.42 1.29 5.93
C ALA A 48 -3.38 2.34 5.42
N PHE A 49 -2.82 3.50 5.04
CA PHE A 49 -3.55 4.44 4.20
C PHE A 49 -3.64 3.88 2.79
N PHE A 50 -4.84 3.91 2.23
CA PHE A 50 -5.07 3.58 0.82
C PHE A 50 -4.93 4.87 0.01
N TYR A 51 -3.92 4.93 -0.85
CA TYR A 51 -3.51 6.12 -1.57
C TYR A 51 -3.76 5.94 -3.06
N HIS A 52 -4.50 6.87 -3.66
CA HIS A 52 -4.66 6.93 -5.12
C HIS A 52 -3.48 7.66 -5.74
N SER A 53 -2.78 6.98 -6.65
CA SER A 53 -1.63 7.52 -7.37
C SER A 53 -1.91 7.63 -8.86
N ASN A 54 -1.11 8.41 -9.57
CA ASN A 54 -1.15 8.56 -11.02
C ASN A 54 -2.56 8.90 -11.53
N CYS A 55 -3.17 9.93 -10.94
CA CYS A 55 -4.52 10.40 -11.26
C CYS A 55 -4.57 11.92 -11.07
N ASP A 56 -5.71 12.53 -11.42
CA ASP A 56 -5.88 13.98 -11.39
C ASP A 56 -5.63 14.59 -10.02
N GLU A 57 -6.10 13.93 -8.97
CA GLU A 57 -5.95 14.41 -7.60
C GLU A 57 -5.46 13.28 -6.69
N PRO A 58 -4.14 13.01 -6.69
CA PRO A 58 -3.59 11.95 -5.87
C PRO A 58 -3.74 12.26 -4.39
N GLY A 59 -3.96 11.23 -3.59
CA GLY A 59 -4.11 11.39 -2.15
C GLY A 59 -4.65 10.17 -1.46
N ILE A 60 -4.75 10.28 -0.13
CA ILE A 60 -5.30 9.26 0.73
C ILE A 60 -6.82 9.25 0.60
N THR A 61 -7.40 8.08 0.40
CA THR A 61 -8.84 7.92 0.18
C THR A 61 -9.50 6.95 1.14
N GLY A 62 -8.72 6.23 1.94
CA GLY A 62 -9.28 5.26 2.87
C GLY A 62 -8.24 4.63 3.78
N ILE A 63 -8.71 3.75 4.63
CA ILE A 63 -7.88 2.96 5.54
C ILE A 63 -8.20 1.49 5.34
N VAL A 64 -7.17 0.68 5.30
CA VAL A 64 -7.24 -0.78 5.21
C VAL A 64 -6.37 -1.40 6.30
N GLU A 65 -6.53 -2.70 6.51
CA GLU A 65 -5.79 -3.41 7.55
C GLU A 65 -5.25 -4.73 7.00
N VAL A 66 -4.03 -5.07 7.38
CA VAL A 66 -3.43 -6.37 7.03
C VAL A 66 -4.25 -7.48 7.66
N SER A 67 -4.77 -8.41 6.86
CA SER A 67 -5.66 -9.49 7.32
C SER A 67 -5.05 -10.88 7.23
N ALA A 68 -3.89 -11.03 6.59
CA ALA A 68 -3.17 -12.30 6.52
C ALA A 68 -1.66 -12.05 6.41
N PRO A 69 -0.82 -12.96 6.92
CA PRO A 69 0.62 -12.86 6.73
C PRO A 69 1.00 -13.03 5.25
N ALA A 70 2.19 -12.56 4.88
CA ALA A 70 2.68 -12.66 3.51
C ALA A 70 2.72 -14.12 3.03
N TYR A 71 2.35 -14.34 1.77
CA TYR A 71 2.38 -15.65 1.12
C TYR A 71 2.77 -15.49 -0.35
N PRO A 72 3.22 -16.56 -1.02
CA PRO A 72 3.70 -16.44 -2.41
C PRO A 72 2.66 -15.89 -3.37
N ASP A 73 3.07 -14.98 -4.22
CA ASP A 73 2.27 -14.45 -5.32
C ASP A 73 2.30 -15.43 -6.48
N ALA A 74 1.18 -16.10 -6.74
CA ALA A 74 1.08 -17.12 -7.77
C ALA A 74 1.33 -16.58 -9.18
N THR A 75 1.09 -15.29 -9.42
CA THR A 75 1.26 -14.69 -10.77
C THR A 75 2.71 -14.71 -11.24
N GLN A 76 3.68 -14.82 -10.33
CA GLN A 76 5.09 -14.91 -10.69
C GLN A 76 5.41 -16.19 -11.47
N PHE A 77 4.59 -17.22 -11.34
CA PHE A 77 4.76 -18.51 -12.01
C PHE A 77 3.84 -18.70 -13.23
N ASP A 78 2.95 -17.75 -13.49
CA ASP A 78 2.00 -17.80 -14.60
C ASP A 78 2.57 -17.06 -15.80
N LYS A 79 2.95 -17.83 -16.84
CA LYS A 79 3.53 -17.27 -18.08
C LYS A 79 2.60 -16.30 -18.80
N LYS A 80 1.31 -16.35 -18.55
CA LYS A 80 0.32 -15.47 -19.15
C LYS A 80 0.13 -14.17 -18.38
N SER A 81 0.65 -14.09 -17.16
CA SER A 81 0.54 -12.90 -16.32
C SER A 81 1.59 -11.86 -16.70
N PRO A 82 1.24 -10.54 -16.69
CA PRO A 82 2.25 -9.48 -16.82
C PRO A 82 3.24 -9.46 -15.66
N TYR A 83 2.95 -10.15 -14.58
CA TYR A 83 3.81 -10.25 -13.40
C TYR A 83 4.68 -11.52 -13.36
N TYR A 84 4.71 -12.27 -14.46
CA TYR A 84 5.53 -13.48 -14.55
C TYR A 84 7.02 -13.16 -14.36
N ASP A 85 7.68 -13.99 -13.56
CA ASP A 85 9.13 -13.89 -13.34
C ASP A 85 9.77 -15.28 -13.54
N ALA A 86 10.42 -15.47 -14.68
CA ALA A 86 11.06 -16.75 -15.02
C ALA A 86 12.18 -17.14 -14.06
N ALA A 87 12.79 -16.17 -13.38
CA ALA A 87 13.88 -16.42 -12.45
C ALA A 87 13.40 -16.81 -11.05
N SER A 88 12.12 -16.63 -10.73
CA SER A 88 11.56 -17.06 -9.43
C SER A 88 11.29 -18.55 -9.42
N LYS A 89 11.59 -19.20 -8.33
CA LYS A 89 11.44 -20.66 -8.17
C LYS A 89 10.33 -20.97 -7.16
N LYS A 90 9.57 -22.02 -7.43
CA LYS A 90 8.46 -22.43 -6.55
C LYS A 90 8.89 -22.83 -5.14
N ASP A 91 10.09 -23.36 -4.98
CA ASP A 91 10.66 -23.69 -3.69
C ASP A 91 11.27 -22.50 -2.95
N GLU A 92 11.52 -21.39 -3.67
CA GLU A 92 12.05 -20.16 -3.09
C GLU A 92 11.43 -18.96 -3.82
N PRO A 93 10.13 -18.68 -3.60
CA PRO A 93 9.45 -17.62 -4.32
C PRO A 93 9.99 -16.24 -3.93
N ARG A 94 10.24 -15.39 -4.94
CA ARG A 94 10.74 -14.03 -4.75
C ARG A 94 9.65 -13.06 -4.33
N TRP A 95 8.44 -13.25 -4.87
CA TRP A 95 7.37 -12.25 -4.80
C TRP A 95 6.22 -12.76 -3.96
N LEU A 96 5.65 -11.86 -3.18
CA LEU A 96 4.68 -12.18 -2.15
C LEU A 96 3.43 -11.35 -2.32
N ASN A 97 2.33 -11.86 -1.76
CA ASN A 97 1.09 -11.12 -1.54
C ASN A 97 0.93 -10.85 -0.05
N VAL A 98 0.23 -9.77 0.27
CA VAL A 98 -0.35 -9.53 1.59
C VAL A 98 -1.83 -9.24 1.39
N ASP A 99 -2.69 -9.84 2.20
CA ASP A 99 -4.12 -9.54 2.15
C ASP A 99 -4.44 -8.32 3.00
N PHE A 100 -5.24 -7.43 2.43
CA PHE A 100 -5.81 -6.29 3.16
C PHE A 100 -7.32 -6.40 3.21
N ARG A 101 -7.89 -5.98 4.34
CA ARG A 101 -9.34 -5.81 4.48
C ARG A 101 -9.69 -4.33 4.53
N PHE A 102 -10.85 -3.99 4.01
CA PHE A 102 -11.38 -2.63 4.06
C PHE A 102 -11.73 -2.26 5.50
N VAL A 103 -11.28 -1.08 5.95
CA VAL A 103 -11.68 -0.52 7.25
C VAL A 103 -12.69 0.59 7.04
N LYS A 104 -12.30 1.63 6.28
CA LYS A 104 -13.24 2.72 5.97
C LYS A 104 -12.75 3.55 4.80
N LYS A 105 -13.71 4.20 4.13
CA LYS A 105 -13.45 5.28 3.19
C LYS A 105 -13.29 6.56 3.99
N THR A 106 -12.36 7.43 3.58
CA THR A 106 -12.13 8.73 4.22
C THR A 106 -12.39 9.85 3.22
N PRO A 107 -12.58 11.09 3.67
CA PRO A 107 -12.45 12.23 2.76
C PRO A 107 -11.07 12.20 2.09
N LEU A 108 -10.98 12.70 0.88
CA LEU A 108 -9.69 12.78 0.18
C LEU A 108 -8.75 13.71 0.95
N VAL A 109 -7.59 13.18 1.33
CA VAL A 109 -6.47 13.98 1.82
C VAL A 109 -5.45 14.04 0.70
N SER A 110 -5.47 15.11 -0.08
CA SER A 110 -4.66 15.23 -1.28
C SER A 110 -3.17 15.31 -0.98
N LEU A 111 -2.35 14.92 -1.97
CA LEU A 111 -0.90 15.08 -1.88
C LEU A 111 -0.53 16.55 -1.64
N ALA A 112 -1.21 17.49 -2.29
CA ALA A 112 -1.01 18.91 -2.09
C ALA A 112 -1.29 19.31 -0.64
N GLU A 113 -2.35 18.79 -0.04
CA GLU A 113 -2.68 19.03 1.36
C GLU A 113 -1.60 18.48 2.30
N LEU A 114 -1.17 17.25 2.08
CA LEU A 114 -0.12 16.65 2.89
C LEU A 114 1.17 17.47 2.89
N ARG A 115 1.52 18.05 1.76
CA ARG A 115 2.73 18.89 1.62
C ARG A 115 2.66 20.22 2.35
N ARG A 116 1.47 20.69 2.72
CA ARG A 116 1.30 21.96 3.44
C ARG A 116 1.60 21.85 4.94
N HIS A 117 1.68 20.62 5.46
CA HIS A 117 1.81 20.41 6.90
C HIS A 117 3.25 20.13 7.29
N LYS A 118 3.83 21.02 8.08
CA LYS A 118 5.21 20.91 8.56
C LYS A 118 5.43 19.62 9.36
N ALA A 119 4.41 19.18 10.10
CA ALA A 119 4.48 17.93 10.86
C ALA A 119 4.71 16.70 9.99
N LEU A 120 4.40 16.78 8.69
CA LEU A 120 4.56 15.68 7.73
C LEU A 120 5.80 15.84 6.84
N SER A 121 6.64 16.83 7.07
CA SER A 121 7.75 17.19 6.17
C SER A 121 8.74 16.04 5.94
N LYS A 122 8.86 15.12 6.88
CA LYS A 122 9.77 13.96 6.79
C LYS A 122 9.07 12.67 6.34
N MET A 123 7.78 12.73 6.05
CA MET A 123 7.01 11.57 5.61
C MET A 123 7.63 10.98 4.33
N ARG A 124 7.79 9.66 4.29
CA ARG A 124 8.42 8.96 3.17
C ARG A 124 7.77 9.26 1.82
N LEU A 125 6.44 9.32 1.80
CA LEU A 125 5.67 9.65 0.61
C LEU A 125 6.12 10.96 -0.03
N LEU A 126 6.49 11.95 0.79
CA LEU A 126 6.78 13.32 0.34
C LEU A 126 8.24 13.52 -0.08
N GLN A 127 9.10 12.53 0.10
CA GLN A 127 10.52 12.66 -0.22
C GLN A 127 10.75 12.57 -1.73
N PRO A 128 11.69 13.38 -2.27
CA PRO A 128 12.03 13.32 -3.69
C PRO A 128 12.51 11.92 -4.09
N GLY A 129 12.09 11.46 -5.27
CA GLY A 129 12.54 10.18 -5.83
C GLY A 129 11.91 8.96 -5.20
N ASN A 130 10.97 9.11 -4.25
CA ASN A 130 10.27 7.97 -3.68
C ASN A 130 9.25 7.43 -4.68
N ARG A 131 9.50 6.21 -5.18
CA ARG A 131 8.62 5.52 -6.14
C ARG A 131 8.08 4.21 -5.60
N LEU A 132 8.24 3.96 -4.31
CA LEU A 132 7.75 2.73 -3.70
C LEU A 132 6.22 2.74 -3.62
N SER A 133 5.62 1.62 -3.97
CA SER A 133 4.17 1.42 -3.86
C SER A 133 3.73 1.10 -2.43
N ILE A 134 4.66 0.74 -1.57
CA ILE A 134 4.44 0.47 -0.15
C ILE A 134 5.51 1.21 0.63
N THR A 135 5.09 2.08 1.54
CA THR A 135 6.02 2.82 2.40
C THR A 135 5.57 2.76 3.85
N PRO A 136 6.51 2.74 4.80
CA PRO A 136 6.16 2.88 6.21
C PRO A 136 5.71 4.30 6.52
N VAL A 137 4.85 4.42 7.52
CA VAL A 137 4.36 5.69 8.05
C VAL A 137 4.65 5.71 9.54
N ASP A 138 5.30 6.77 10.02
CA ASP A 138 5.55 6.90 11.45
C ASP A 138 4.23 7.02 12.23
N PRO A 139 4.15 6.45 13.44
CA PRO A 139 2.94 6.59 14.26
C PRO A 139 2.51 8.04 14.50
N ALA A 140 3.45 8.96 14.66
CA ALA A 140 3.15 10.38 14.82
C ALA A 140 2.52 10.98 13.56
N GLU A 141 2.99 10.60 12.37
CA GLU A 141 2.41 11.02 11.10
C GLU A 141 1.03 10.44 10.89
N TRP A 142 0.85 9.17 11.20
CA TRP A 142 -0.45 8.51 11.15
C TRP A 142 -1.46 9.24 12.02
N ASP A 143 -1.13 9.47 13.28
CA ASP A 143 -1.97 10.16 14.25
C ASP A 143 -2.33 11.56 13.77
N TYR A 144 -1.35 12.32 13.29
CA TYR A 144 -1.57 13.67 12.79
C TYR A 144 -2.60 13.68 11.66
N ILE A 145 -2.42 12.80 10.68
CA ILE A 145 -3.33 12.72 9.51
C ILE A 145 -4.74 12.34 9.96
N VAL A 146 -4.87 11.32 10.78
CA VAL A 146 -6.17 10.84 11.23
C VAL A 146 -6.90 11.88 12.06
N ARG A 147 -6.20 12.60 12.93
CA ARG A 147 -6.83 13.57 13.85
C ARG A 147 -7.06 14.93 13.23
N LYS A 148 -6.18 15.38 12.35
CA LYS A 148 -6.18 16.75 11.83
C LYS A 148 -6.71 16.89 10.41
N LEU A 149 -6.59 15.85 9.57
CA LEU A 149 -6.88 15.94 8.15
C LEU A 149 -8.06 15.08 7.70
N MET A 150 -8.55 14.21 8.56
CA MET A 150 -9.71 13.34 8.27
C MET A 150 -10.94 13.71 9.08
#